data_76d09071726bd12b64795f143503a899
#
_entry.id   76d09071726bd12b64795f143503a899
#
_cell.length_a   1.000
_cell.length_b   1.000
_cell.length_c   1.000
_cell.angle_alpha   90.00
_cell.angle_beta   90.00
_cell.angle_gamma   90.00
#
_symmetry.space_group_name_H-M   'P 1'
#
loop_
_entity.id
_entity.type
_entity.pdbx_description
1 polymer ?
#
loop_
_entity_poly.entity_id
_entity_poly.type
_entity_poly.pdbx_seq_one_letter_code
_entity_poly.pdbx_strand_id
1 'polypeptide(L)'
;MLNKKSLPLFGIDVAILVGGLGTRLRGVVDDVPKPLAPVLGRPFLFYLLDRLALRGARSVTLCSGYMADFVQEKTGSEWMGMPIHHSVEKKPMGTAGDLALAKNFLQSERVLIMNGDTWFEPDFKAFAEAAEGSEFCVAAAQVPDASRYGTLEWGSDGRLISFKEKSDTHAPGSINAGVYFVSQNLLASLRVEPLSLERAVLPALTLERRVKVFRTDAPFLDIGIPQDYAAAADFFTQLEISPHSMFPDFSDMKEAAVKLGTCIVIFDHLGRILMERRSDCGWWGLPGGRVDAGETIIASALREVAEETGLQVEITGFLGLFSDPRRRTVRYPDNGDLRQLVDAALLASSIQGNLTTSSESLDLRWFSPDEVPLNTVPPVVEILRAACSQTRNTLLR
;
A
#
# COMPACT_ATOMS: atom_id res chain seq x y z
N MET A 1 6.09 5.97 -28.29
CA MET A 1 6.18 6.13 -26.83
C MET A 1 5.17 5.16 -26.24
N LEU A 2 5.62 4.16 -25.50
CA LEU A 2 4.72 3.27 -24.75
C LEU A 2 3.87 4.11 -23.79
N ASN A 3 2.57 3.96 -23.88
CA ASN A 3 1.61 4.64 -22.99
C ASN A 3 1.73 3.96 -21.61
N LYS A 4 2.75 4.36 -20.82
CA LYS A 4 2.99 3.79 -19.49
C LYS A 4 1.81 4.17 -18.61
N LYS A 5 1.01 3.18 -18.22
CA LYS A 5 -0.03 3.37 -17.21
C LYS A 5 0.64 3.70 -15.88
N SER A 6 0.14 4.69 -15.18
CA SER A 6 0.59 5.03 -13.83
C SER A 6 -0.01 4.07 -12.81
N LEU A 7 0.66 3.93 -11.67
CA LEU A 7 0.09 3.25 -10.51
C LEU A 7 -1.17 3.99 -10.01
N PRO A 8 -2.14 3.29 -9.39
CA PRO A 8 -3.46 3.85 -9.03
C PRO A 8 -3.42 5.12 -8.18
N LEU A 9 -2.47 5.22 -7.25
CA LEU A 9 -2.30 6.36 -6.36
C LEU A 9 -1.15 7.28 -6.76
N PHE A 10 -0.71 7.21 -8.03
CA PHE A 10 0.39 8.06 -8.50
C PHE A 10 0.03 9.55 -8.34
N GLY A 11 0.90 10.30 -7.64
CA GLY A 11 0.69 11.72 -7.37
C GLY A 11 -0.26 12.03 -6.22
N ILE A 12 -0.83 11.02 -5.53
CA ILE A 12 -1.76 11.17 -4.42
C ILE A 12 -1.01 11.11 -3.09
N ASP A 13 -1.21 12.09 -2.23
CA ASP A 13 -0.82 12.04 -0.83
C ASP A 13 -1.88 11.30 -0.02
N VAL A 14 -1.43 10.58 0.99
CA VAL A 14 -2.29 9.80 1.88
C VAL A 14 -2.15 10.29 3.32
N ALA A 15 -3.25 10.48 4.03
CA ALA A 15 -3.27 10.66 5.47
C ALA A 15 -3.79 9.39 6.14
N ILE A 16 -3.05 8.83 7.09
CA ILE A 16 -3.53 7.71 7.91
C ILE A 16 -3.76 8.20 9.34
N LEU A 17 -4.99 8.02 9.83
CA LEU A 17 -5.38 8.41 11.19
C LEU A 17 -4.96 7.30 12.17
N VAL A 18 -3.90 7.53 12.92
CA VAL A 18 -3.30 6.58 13.86
C VAL A 18 -3.33 7.07 15.33
N GLY A 19 -3.96 8.23 15.61
CA GLY A 19 -3.94 8.89 16.91
C GLY A 19 -4.88 8.35 17.99
N GLY A 20 -5.71 7.34 17.67
CA GLY A 20 -6.72 6.81 18.59
C GLY A 20 -6.14 6.10 19.82
N LEU A 21 -6.79 6.28 21.00
CA LEU A 21 -6.38 5.68 22.28
C LEU A 21 -6.52 4.14 22.34
N GLY A 22 -7.16 3.49 21.36
CA GLY A 22 -7.29 2.04 21.27
C GLY A 22 -8.00 1.35 22.45
N THR A 23 -8.81 2.07 23.22
CA THR A 23 -9.35 1.60 24.51
C THR A 23 -10.15 0.29 24.46
N ARG A 24 -10.75 -0.06 23.32
CA ARG A 24 -11.55 -1.27 23.12
C ARG A 24 -10.70 -2.53 22.94
N LEU A 25 -9.43 -2.40 22.56
CA LEU A 25 -8.48 -3.51 22.41
C LEU A 25 -7.61 -3.71 23.65
N ARG A 26 -7.74 -2.85 24.68
CA ARG A 26 -7.01 -3.01 25.94
C ARG A 26 -7.36 -4.36 26.59
N GLY A 27 -6.35 -5.03 27.11
CA GLY A 27 -6.45 -6.40 27.64
C GLY A 27 -6.17 -7.50 26.61
N VAL A 28 -6.06 -7.15 25.31
CA VAL A 28 -5.56 -8.04 24.26
C VAL A 28 -4.25 -7.51 23.66
N VAL A 29 -4.15 -6.19 23.53
CA VAL A 29 -2.97 -5.48 23.06
C VAL A 29 -2.78 -4.24 23.93
N ASP A 30 -1.85 -4.30 24.89
CA ASP A 30 -1.65 -3.22 25.87
C ASP A 30 -0.39 -2.38 25.62
N ASP A 31 0.67 -2.96 25.03
CA ASP A 31 2.00 -2.36 24.98
C ASP A 31 2.28 -1.56 23.69
N VAL A 32 1.36 -1.55 22.74
CA VAL A 32 1.52 -0.86 21.45
C VAL A 32 0.25 -0.09 21.06
N PRO A 33 0.36 1.02 20.30
CA PRO A 33 -0.83 1.68 19.77
C PRO A 33 -1.56 0.74 18.81
N LYS A 34 -2.90 0.81 18.79
CA LYS A 34 -3.79 -0.09 18.02
C LYS A 34 -3.34 -0.33 16.57
N PRO A 35 -2.93 0.68 15.78
CA PRO A 35 -2.46 0.45 14.41
C PRO A 35 -1.19 -0.41 14.31
N LEU A 36 -0.43 -0.51 15.40
CA LEU A 36 0.75 -1.37 15.49
C LEU A 36 0.49 -2.71 16.18
N ALA A 37 -0.78 -3.05 16.45
CA ALA A 37 -1.16 -4.38 16.93
C ALA A 37 -0.65 -5.47 15.97
N PRO A 38 0.02 -6.52 16.46
CA PRO A 38 0.62 -7.53 15.60
C PRO A 38 -0.43 -8.47 15.00
N VAL A 39 -0.45 -8.61 13.69
CA VAL A 39 -1.22 -9.61 12.94
C VAL A 39 -0.23 -10.50 12.21
N LEU A 40 -0.31 -11.82 12.39
CA LEU A 40 0.67 -12.77 11.86
C LEU A 40 2.13 -12.39 12.20
N GLY A 41 2.35 -11.86 13.42
CA GLY A 41 3.68 -11.44 13.88
C GLY A 41 4.18 -10.10 13.36
N ARG A 42 3.38 -9.35 12.58
CA ARG A 42 3.75 -8.08 11.96
C ARG A 42 2.76 -6.98 12.30
N PRO A 43 3.19 -5.73 12.58
CA PRO A 43 2.29 -4.62 12.84
C PRO A 43 1.25 -4.41 11.73
N PHE A 44 -0.02 -4.23 12.09
CA PHE A 44 -1.12 -4.04 11.12
C PHE A 44 -0.88 -2.85 10.20
N LEU A 45 -0.38 -1.73 10.71
CA LEU A 45 -0.04 -0.53 9.93
C LEU A 45 0.93 -0.84 8.79
N PHE A 46 1.83 -1.80 8.97
CA PHE A 46 2.83 -2.14 7.95
C PHE A 46 2.18 -2.74 6.69
N TYR A 47 1.09 -3.51 6.86
CA TYR A 47 0.31 -3.99 5.71
C TYR A 47 -0.34 -2.85 4.94
N LEU A 48 -0.82 -1.80 5.65
CA LEU A 48 -1.36 -0.61 5.00
C LEU A 48 -0.27 0.15 4.24
N LEU A 49 0.90 0.32 4.83
CA LEU A 49 2.04 1.00 4.20
C LEU A 49 2.56 0.25 2.97
N ASP A 50 2.69 -1.08 3.05
CA ASP A 50 3.09 -1.92 1.91
C ASP A 50 2.15 -1.72 0.73
N ARG A 51 0.84 -1.82 0.99
CA ARG A 51 -0.19 -1.62 -0.01
C ARG A 51 -0.11 -0.24 -0.65
N LEU A 52 -0.02 0.81 0.14
CA LEU A 52 0.06 2.18 -0.37
C LEU A 52 1.33 2.41 -1.20
N ALA A 53 2.45 1.85 -0.76
CA ALA A 53 3.68 1.86 -1.54
C ALA A 53 3.49 1.13 -2.87
N LEU A 54 2.92 -0.07 -2.88
CA LEU A 54 2.66 -0.87 -4.10
C LEU A 54 1.68 -0.16 -5.04
N ARG A 55 0.64 0.50 -4.51
CA ARG A 55 -0.31 1.29 -5.30
C ARG A 55 0.23 2.65 -5.75
N GLY A 56 1.47 3.00 -5.38
CA GLY A 56 2.18 4.17 -5.90
C GLY A 56 1.86 5.49 -5.22
N ALA A 57 1.33 5.49 -3.98
CA ALA A 57 1.10 6.71 -3.23
C ALA A 57 2.33 7.63 -3.22
N ARG A 58 2.13 8.93 -3.39
CA ARG A 58 3.21 9.92 -3.45
C ARG A 58 3.94 10.01 -2.13
N SER A 59 3.17 10.12 -1.04
CA SER A 59 3.65 10.14 0.34
C SER A 59 2.55 9.68 1.28
N VAL A 60 2.93 9.30 2.50
CA VAL A 60 1.99 9.02 3.60
C VAL A 60 2.29 9.97 4.75
N THR A 61 1.25 10.59 5.32
CA THR A 61 1.31 11.34 6.57
C THR A 61 0.59 10.55 7.66
N LEU A 62 1.32 10.15 8.68
CA LEU A 62 0.77 9.49 9.86
C LEU A 62 0.31 10.55 10.86
N CYS A 63 -1.01 10.68 11.04
CA CYS A 63 -1.62 11.57 12.01
C CYS A 63 -1.70 10.85 13.36
N SER A 64 -0.76 11.10 14.24
CA SER A 64 -0.57 10.37 15.50
C SER A 64 -0.71 11.25 16.73
N GLY A 65 -1.04 10.65 17.87
CA GLY A 65 -1.15 11.30 19.17
C GLY A 65 -0.61 10.38 20.26
N TYR A 66 -1.41 9.41 20.68
CA TYR A 66 -0.99 8.43 21.67
C TYR A 66 0.19 7.60 21.16
N MET A 67 1.27 7.53 21.94
CA MET A 67 2.53 6.83 21.62
C MET A 67 3.13 7.23 20.26
N ALA A 68 3.06 8.51 19.87
CA ALA A 68 3.55 9.00 18.59
C ALA A 68 5.04 8.67 18.35
N ASP A 69 5.88 8.80 19.38
CA ASP A 69 7.32 8.50 19.28
C ASP A 69 7.56 7.02 18.90
N PHE A 70 6.75 6.12 19.44
CA PHE A 70 6.82 4.69 19.10
C PHE A 70 6.41 4.43 17.65
N VAL A 71 5.36 5.10 17.16
CA VAL A 71 4.96 5.03 15.76
C VAL A 71 6.09 5.53 14.85
N GLN A 72 6.70 6.67 15.18
CA GLN A 72 7.81 7.25 14.42
C GLN A 72 9.04 6.33 14.37
N GLU A 73 9.41 5.75 15.51
CA GLU A 73 10.52 4.79 15.59
C GLU A 73 10.30 3.58 14.67
N LYS A 74 9.08 3.03 14.68
CA LYS A 74 8.75 1.81 13.91
C LYS A 74 8.58 2.04 12.41
N THR A 75 8.11 3.22 11.99
CA THR A 75 7.82 3.50 10.58
C THR A 75 8.92 4.29 9.88
N GLY A 76 9.73 5.05 10.61
CA GLY A 76 10.79 5.89 10.05
C GLY A 76 10.24 7.02 9.17
N SER A 77 11.08 7.52 8.28
CA SER A 77 10.76 8.63 7.37
C SER A 77 10.52 8.21 5.92
N GLU A 78 10.62 6.92 5.62
CA GLU A 78 10.44 6.37 4.28
C GLU A 78 10.02 4.90 4.35
N TRP A 79 9.16 4.46 3.42
CA TRP A 79 8.67 3.08 3.29
C TRP A 79 8.69 2.63 1.83
N MET A 80 9.57 1.70 1.47
CA MET A 80 9.70 1.19 0.09
C MET A 80 9.74 2.31 -0.98
N GLY A 81 10.57 3.32 -0.77
CA GLY A 81 10.68 4.49 -1.65
C GLY A 81 9.53 5.50 -1.52
N MET A 82 8.59 5.30 -0.60
CA MET A 82 7.48 6.22 -0.32
C MET A 82 7.82 7.06 0.93
N PRO A 83 7.89 8.40 0.83
CA PRO A 83 8.12 9.27 1.98
C PRO A 83 7.04 9.10 3.05
N ILE A 84 7.45 9.05 4.32
CA ILE A 84 6.58 9.06 5.49
C ILE A 84 6.77 10.37 6.24
N HIS A 85 5.68 11.09 6.45
CA HIS A 85 5.62 12.26 7.29
C HIS A 85 4.88 11.96 8.59
N HIS A 86 5.22 12.67 9.66
CA HIS A 86 4.58 12.51 10.96
C HIS A 86 3.94 13.82 11.39
N SER A 87 2.63 13.83 11.57
CA SER A 87 1.86 14.93 12.14
C SER A 87 1.40 14.50 13.54
N VAL A 88 1.96 15.14 14.58
CA VAL A 88 1.72 14.74 15.98
C VAL A 88 0.83 15.76 16.68
N GLU A 89 -0.37 15.32 17.12
CA GLU A 89 -1.23 16.11 17.97
C GLU A 89 -0.71 16.12 19.43
N LYS A 90 -0.67 17.31 20.06
CA LYS A 90 -0.30 17.43 21.47
C LYS A 90 -1.47 17.21 22.44
N LYS A 91 -2.66 17.26 21.93
CA LYS A 91 -3.94 17.02 22.62
C LYS A 91 -4.94 16.48 21.60
N PRO A 92 -5.95 15.71 22.02
CA PRO A 92 -6.93 15.15 21.08
C PRO A 92 -7.61 16.25 20.26
N MET A 93 -7.38 16.21 18.93
CA MET A 93 -7.93 17.18 17.98
C MET A 93 -9.11 16.60 17.19
N GLY A 94 -9.34 15.30 17.26
CA GLY A 94 -10.32 14.62 16.44
C GLY A 94 -9.90 14.53 14.97
N THR A 95 -10.58 13.70 14.21
CA THR A 95 -10.14 13.29 12.85
C THR A 95 -10.00 14.46 11.87
N ALA A 96 -10.85 15.48 11.91
CA ALA A 96 -10.72 16.65 11.06
C ALA A 96 -9.65 17.63 11.57
N GLY A 97 -9.51 17.77 12.90
CA GLY A 97 -8.45 18.59 13.50
C GLY A 97 -7.05 18.04 13.22
N ASP A 98 -6.88 16.71 13.23
CA ASP A 98 -5.64 16.03 12.86
C ASP A 98 -5.27 16.29 11.40
N LEU A 99 -6.26 16.21 10.49
CA LEU A 99 -6.05 16.53 9.08
C LEU A 99 -5.66 17.99 8.87
N ALA A 100 -6.30 18.92 9.60
CA ALA A 100 -5.94 20.34 9.56
C ALA A 100 -4.49 20.59 10.05
N LEU A 101 -4.03 19.83 11.04
CA LEU A 101 -2.66 19.88 11.53
C LEU A 101 -1.68 19.33 10.48
N ALA A 102 -2.06 18.27 9.77
CA ALA A 102 -1.25 17.56 8.78
C ALA A 102 -1.19 18.26 7.40
N LYS A 103 -2.02 19.27 7.13
CA LYS A 103 -2.26 19.84 5.79
C LYS A 103 -1.01 20.30 5.03
N ASN A 104 0.04 20.70 5.74
CA ASN A 104 1.30 21.12 5.10
C ASN A 104 2.06 19.97 4.40
N PHE A 105 1.80 18.74 4.78
CA PHE A 105 2.35 17.53 4.15
C PHE A 105 1.47 16.98 3.02
N LEU A 106 0.21 17.44 2.93
CA LEU A 106 -0.82 16.91 2.05
C LEU A 106 -1.05 17.93 0.92
N GLN A 107 -0.30 17.82 -0.18
CA GLN A 107 -0.22 18.82 -1.25
C GLN A 107 -0.84 18.38 -2.58
N SER A 108 -1.32 17.13 -2.69
CA SER A 108 -2.00 16.67 -3.89
C SER A 108 -3.37 17.33 -4.05
N GLU A 109 -3.84 17.50 -5.27
CA GLU A 109 -5.15 18.08 -5.57
C GLU A 109 -6.29 17.38 -4.84
N ARG A 110 -6.14 16.06 -4.66
CA ARG A 110 -6.96 15.21 -3.82
C ARG A 110 -6.09 14.40 -2.88
N VAL A 111 -6.55 14.23 -1.67
CA VAL A 111 -5.89 13.49 -0.61
C VAL A 111 -6.72 12.25 -0.28
N LEU A 112 -6.08 11.10 -0.23
CA LEU A 112 -6.68 9.89 0.30
C LEU A 112 -6.53 9.88 1.83
N ILE A 113 -7.63 9.76 2.54
CA ILE A 113 -7.65 9.66 4.01
C ILE A 113 -8.07 8.25 4.38
N MET A 114 -7.40 7.66 5.37
CA MET A 114 -7.68 6.29 5.82
C MET A 114 -7.58 6.17 7.34
N ASN A 115 -8.42 5.31 7.91
CA ASN A 115 -8.24 4.88 9.28
C ASN A 115 -7.04 3.92 9.38
N GLY A 116 -6.22 4.07 10.41
CA GLY A 116 -5.03 3.24 10.63
C GLY A 116 -5.29 1.86 11.22
N ASP A 117 -6.54 1.54 11.52
CA ASP A 117 -7.00 0.28 12.10
C ASP A 117 -7.97 -0.49 11.20
N THR A 118 -8.08 -0.07 9.95
CA THR A 118 -9.02 -0.64 8.97
C THR A 118 -8.30 -1.07 7.72
N TRP A 119 -8.53 -2.29 7.29
CA TRP A 119 -8.18 -2.78 5.96
C TRP A 119 -9.38 -2.68 5.04
N PHE A 120 -9.21 -2.03 3.92
CA PHE A 120 -10.20 -1.95 2.85
C PHE A 120 -9.49 -1.72 1.52
N GLU A 121 -9.63 -2.63 0.57
CA GLU A 121 -8.91 -2.62 -0.71
C GLU A 121 -9.87 -2.34 -1.88
N PRO A 122 -10.33 -1.10 -2.05
CA PRO A 122 -11.12 -0.75 -3.22
C PRO A 122 -10.24 -0.76 -4.48
N ASP A 123 -10.86 -0.80 -5.66
CA ASP A 123 -10.19 -0.33 -6.85
C ASP A 123 -9.92 1.18 -6.69
N PHE A 124 -8.68 1.51 -6.29
CA PHE A 124 -8.29 2.90 -6.02
C PHE A 124 -8.37 3.80 -7.25
N LYS A 125 -8.19 3.24 -8.46
CA LYS A 125 -8.34 4.00 -9.69
C LYS A 125 -9.79 4.37 -9.94
N ALA A 126 -10.69 3.40 -9.89
CA ALA A 126 -12.13 3.65 -10.01
C ALA A 126 -12.64 4.57 -8.89
N PHE A 127 -12.11 4.43 -7.68
CA PHE A 127 -12.45 5.32 -6.57
C PHE A 127 -11.98 6.76 -6.80
N ALA A 128 -10.76 6.96 -7.29
CA ALA A 128 -10.25 8.28 -7.63
C ALA A 128 -11.06 8.94 -8.77
N GLU A 129 -11.42 8.16 -9.80
CA GLU A 129 -12.29 8.60 -10.90
C GLU A 129 -13.69 8.99 -10.38
N ALA A 130 -14.30 8.17 -9.50
CA ALA A 130 -15.59 8.49 -8.88
C ALA A 130 -15.53 9.76 -8.03
N ALA A 131 -14.39 10.03 -7.38
CA ALA A 131 -14.19 11.25 -6.60
C ALA A 131 -14.04 12.51 -7.46
N GLU A 132 -13.90 12.40 -8.80
CA GLU A 132 -13.74 13.57 -9.68
C GLU A 132 -14.91 14.55 -9.59
N GLY A 133 -14.58 15.85 -9.48
CA GLY A 133 -15.58 16.92 -9.37
C GLY A 133 -16.34 16.93 -8.04
N SER A 134 -15.92 16.16 -7.02
CA SER A 134 -16.48 16.24 -5.66
C SER A 134 -15.48 16.75 -4.66
N GLU A 135 -15.94 17.39 -3.61
CA GLU A 135 -15.07 17.82 -2.50
C GLU A 135 -14.80 16.70 -1.51
N PHE A 136 -15.75 15.78 -1.40
CA PHE A 136 -15.67 14.64 -0.50
C PHE A 136 -16.28 13.41 -1.17
N CYS A 137 -15.54 12.31 -1.20
CA CYS A 137 -16.05 11.02 -1.66
C CYS A 137 -15.72 9.97 -0.60
N VAL A 138 -16.76 9.30 -0.07
CA VAL A 138 -16.64 8.27 0.94
C VAL A 138 -16.73 6.88 0.29
N ALA A 139 -15.85 5.98 0.67
CA ALA A 139 -15.96 4.57 0.30
C ALA A 139 -16.94 3.85 1.21
N ALA A 140 -17.89 3.12 0.60
CA ALA A 140 -18.89 2.32 1.26
C ALA A 140 -18.58 0.82 1.10
N ALA A 141 -18.39 0.12 2.22
CA ALA A 141 -18.24 -1.32 2.27
C ALA A 141 -19.61 -1.98 2.57
N GLN A 142 -19.84 -3.17 2.00
CA GLN A 142 -20.98 -4.02 2.36
C GLN A 142 -20.57 -4.97 3.48
N VAL A 143 -21.35 -4.99 4.54
CA VAL A 143 -21.11 -5.91 5.68
C VAL A 143 -22.39 -6.67 6.03
N PRO A 144 -22.26 -7.91 6.54
CA PRO A 144 -23.42 -8.71 6.96
C PRO A 144 -24.09 -8.16 8.22
N ASP A 145 -23.36 -7.41 9.04
CA ASP A 145 -23.88 -6.74 10.24
C ASP A 145 -23.31 -5.32 10.33
N ALA A 146 -24.16 -4.34 10.09
CA ALA A 146 -23.81 -2.92 10.11
C ALA A 146 -23.98 -2.25 11.48
N SER A 147 -24.49 -2.94 12.51
CA SER A 147 -24.86 -2.36 13.81
C SER A 147 -23.74 -1.57 14.49
N ARG A 148 -22.50 -1.98 14.30
CA ARG A 148 -21.32 -1.38 14.94
C ARG A 148 -20.71 -0.20 14.19
N TYR A 149 -21.22 0.12 12.99
CA TYR A 149 -20.62 1.09 12.08
C TYR A 149 -21.60 2.23 11.77
N GLY A 150 -21.07 3.33 11.29
CA GLY A 150 -21.88 4.37 10.68
C GLY A 150 -22.39 3.91 9.32
N THR A 151 -23.70 3.93 9.11
CA THR A 151 -24.34 3.48 7.88
C THR A 151 -24.57 4.64 6.91
N LEU A 152 -24.48 4.32 5.61
CA LEU A 152 -24.58 5.27 4.51
C LEU A 152 -25.82 4.94 3.67
N GLU A 153 -26.62 5.98 3.36
CA GLU A 153 -27.72 5.91 2.41
C GLU A 153 -27.49 6.98 1.33
N TRP A 154 -27.61 6.63 0.05
CA TRP A 154 -27.37 7.56 -1.06
C TRP A 154 -28.43 7.44 -2.15
N GLY A 155 -28.54 8.49 -2.95
CA GLY A 155 -29.48 8.56 -4.07
C GLY A 155 -28.97 7.90 -5.34
N SER A 156 -29.85 7.86 -6.35
CA SER A 156 -29.51 7.37 -7.68
C SER A 156 -28.44 8.21 -8.40
N ASP A 157 -28.19 9.43 -7.91
CA ASP A 157 -27.12 10.33 -8.37
C ASP A 157 -25.76 10.04 -7.70
N GLY A 158 -25.67 9.00 -6.87
CA GLY A 158 -24.46 8.63 -6.13
C GLY A 158 -24.10 9.58 -4.98
N ARG A 159 -24.97 10.52 -4.62
CA ARG A 159 -24.72 11.46 -3.53
C ARG A 159 -25.30 10.94 -2.22
N LEU A 160 -24.53 11.12 -1.13
CA LEU A 160 -24.95 10.77 0.22
C LEU A 160 -26.20 11.58 0.60
N ILE A 161 -27.21 10.87 1.08
CA ILE A 161 -28.48 11.45 1.59
C ILE A 161 -28.48 11.44 3.12
N SER A 162 -27.98 10.35 3.71
CA SER A 162 -28.00 10.14 5.14
C SER A 162 -26.75 9.41 5.63
N PHE A 163 -26.19 9.91 6.70
CA PHE A 163 -25.20 9.23 7.51
C PHE A 163 -25.79 8.99 8.90
N LYS A 164 -25.99 7.72 9.25
CA LYS A 164 -26.54 7.34 10.56
C LYS A 164 -25.44 6.75 11.41
N GLU A 165 -25.31 7.22 12.61
CA GLU A 165 -24.45 6.61 13.64
C GLU A 165 -24.88 5.16 13.91
N LYS A 166 -24.06 4.45 14.66
CA LYS A 166 -24.27 3.05 15.10
C LYS A 166 -25.67 2.84 15.66
N SER A 167 -26.24 1.69 15.32
CA SER A 167 -27.56 1.27 15.81
C SER A 167 -27.47 -0.11 16.46
N ASP A 168 -28.42 -0.42 17.36
CA ASP A 168 -28.51 -1.75 18.00
C ASP A 168 -29.18 -2.80 17.10
N THR A 169 -29.53 -2.43 15.85
CA THR A 169 -30.20 -3.33 14.91
C THR A 169 -29.18 -4.11 14.11
N HIS A 170 -29.12 -5.41 14.31
CA HIS A 170 -28.29 -6.33 13.57
C HIS A 170 -28.90 -6.61 12.20
N ALA A 171 -28.35 -6.00 11.15
CA ALA A 171 -28.78 -6.18 9.76
C ALA A 171 -27.63 -5.90 8.79
N PRO A 172 -27.65 -6.54 7.60
CA PRO A 172 -26.74 -6.18 6.52
C PRO A 172 -26.90 -4.73 6.13
N GLY A 173 -25.79 -4.08 5.76
CA GLY A 173 -25.85 -2.69 5.36
C GLY A 173 -24.55 -2.18 4.73
N SER A 174 -24.69 -0.99 4.15
CA SER A 174 -23.55 -0.24 3.61
C SER A 174 -22.99 0.65 4.70
N ILE A 175 -21.71 0.49 5.00
CA ILE A 175 -21.05 1.20 6.08
C ILE A 175 -20.00 2.17 5.55
N ASN A 176 -19.68 3.19 6.34
CA ASN A 176 -18.50 4.01 6.15
C ASN A 176 -17.24 3.16 6.39
N ALA A 177 -16.50 2.89 5.31
CA ALA A 177 -15.29 2.07 5.36
C ALA A 177 -14.08 2.79 5.99
N GLY A 178 -14.21 4.06 6.41
CA GLY A 178 -13.10 4.85 6.96
C GLY A 178 -12.05 5.21 5.91
N VAL A 179 -12.43 5.24 4.64
CA VAL A 179 -11.56 5.61 3.51
C VAL A 179 -12.25 6.67 2.67
N TYR A 180 -11.54 7.78 2.43
CA TYR A 180 -12.12 8.96 1.79
C TYR A 180 -11.17 9.60 0.79
N PHE A 181 -11.69 10.11 -0.33
CA PHE A 181 -11.01 11.14 -1.10
C PHE A 181 -11.56 12.52 -0.74
N VAL A 182 -10.66 13.43 -0.40
CA VAL A 182 -10.99 14.80 -0.02
C VAL A 182 -10.24 15.76 -0.93
N SER A 183 -10.92 16.81 -1.42
CA SER A 183 -10.28 17.85 -2.22
C SER A 183 -9.33 18.70 -1.38
N GLN A 184 -8.28 19.21 -2.02
CA GLN A 184 -7.36 20.15 -1.37
C GLN A 184 -8.07 21.40 -0.85
N ASN A 185 -9.10 21.87 -1.54
CA ASN A 185 -9.86 23.04 -1.11
C ASN A 185 -10.60 22.80 0.22
N LEU A 186 -11.24 21.63 0.35
CA LEU A 186 -11.89 21.27 1.61
C LEU A 186 -10.86 21.10 2.73
N LEU A 187 -9.76 20.39 2.47
CA LEU A 187 -8.69 20.22 3.45
C LEU A 187 -8.11 21.56 3.91
N ALA A 188 -7.88 22.49 3.00
CA ALA A 188 -7.37 23.82 3.32
C ALA A 188 -8.35 24.64 4.19
N SER A 189 -9.66 24.40 4.06
CA SER A 189 -10.71 25.07 4.85
C SER A 189 -10.79 24.58 6.30
N LEU A 190 -10.25 23.38 6.60
CA LEU A 190 -10.26 22.84 7.96
C LEU A 190 -9.39 23.67 8.89
N ARG A 191 -9.89 23.91 10.11
CA ARG A 191 -9.17 24.64 11.15
C ARG A 191 -8.49 23.69 12.12
N VAL A 192 -7.36 24.13 12.67
CA VAL A 192 -6.64 23.37 13.71
C VAL A 192 -7.37 23.57 15.05
N GLU A 193 -8.46 22.85 15.22
CA GLU A 193 -9.32 22.84 16.39
C GLU A 193 -9.94 21.46 16.59
N PRO A 194 -10.39 21.10 17.81
CA PRO A 194 -11.03 19.81 18.04
C PRO A 194 -12.29 19.64 17.19
N LEU A 195 -12.22 18.80 16.14
CA LEU A 195 -13.31 18.57 15.20
C LEU A 195 -13.26 17.12 14.66
N SER A 196 -14.42 16.46 14.64
CA SER A 196 -14.55 15.12 14.04
C SER A 196 -15.00 15.23 12.59
N LEU A 197 -14.32 14.48 11.71
CA LEU A 197 -14.69 14.36 10.30
C LEU A 197 -16.09 13.73 10.17
N GLU A 198 -16.34 12.66 10.90
CA GLU A 198 -17.57 11.85 10.83
C GLU A 198 -18.77 12.51 11.51
N ARG A 199 -18.53 13.18 12.67
CA ARG A 199 -19.63 13.74 13.49
C ARG A 199 -19.99 15.16 13.13
N ALA A 200 -19.09 15.90 12.47
CA ALA A 200 -19.31 17.31 12.16
C ALA A 200 -19.18 17.61 10.66
N VAL A 201 -18.05 17.30 10.04
CA VAL A 201 -17.78 17.70 8.66
C VAL A 201 -18.65 16.91 7.67
N LEU A 202 -18.67 15.59 7.78
CA LEU A 202 -19.44 14.72 6.88
C LEU A 202 -20.95 15.00 6.94
N PRO A 203 -21.60 15.13 8.11
CA PRO A 203 -23.01 15.51 8.17
C PRO A 203 -23.31 16.89 7.57
N ALA A 204 -22.46 17.89 7.82
CA ALA A 204 -22.65 19.23 7.25
C ALA A 204 -22.59 19.20 5.71
N LEU A 205 -21.57 18.53 5.15
CA LEU A 205 -21.43 18.36 3.71
C LEU A 205 -22.58 17.52 3.09
N THR A 206 -23.11 16.56 3.84
CA THR A 206 -24.26 15.74 3.42
C THR A 206 -25.51 16.58 3.24
N LEU A 207 -25.80 17.49 4.19
CA LEU A 207 -26.93 18.43 4.08
C LEU A 207 -26.82 19.32 2.85
N GLU A 208 -25.61 19.70 2.46
CA GLU A 208 -25.32 20.49 1.26
C GLU A 208 -25.21 19.65 -0.02
N ARG A 209 -25.41 18.33 0.06
CA ARG A 209 -25.28 17.36 -1.05
C ARG A 209 -23.89 17.39 -1.73
N ARG A 210 -22.83 17.62 -0.96
CA ARG A 210 -21.44 17.76 -1.42
C ARG A 210 -20.63 16.48 -1.28
N VAL A 211 -21.24 15.39 -0.79
CA VAL A 211 -20.60 14.08 -0.58
C VAL A 211 -21.04 13.11 -1.65
N LYS A 212 -20.08 12.49 -2.34
CA LYS A 212 -20.29 11.32 -3.20
C LYS A 212 -20.03 10.03 -2.43
N VAL A 213 -20.65 8.95 -2.85
CA VAL A 213 -20.41 7.60 -2.31
C VAL A 213 -19.84 6.71 -3.40
N PHE A 214 -18.73 6.08 -3.10
CA PHE A 214 -18.15 5.01 -3.92
C PHE A 214 -18.44 3.67 -3.28
N ARG A 215 -19.32 2.90 -3.89
CA ARG A 215 -19.69 1.56 -3.43
C ARG A 215 -18.75 0.52 -4.03
N THR A 216 -18.29 -0.42 -3.20
CA THR A 216 -17.55 -1.60 -3.63
C THR A 216 -17.78 -2.76 -2.67
N ASP A 217 -17.67 -3.99 -3.20
CA ASP A 217 -17.75 -5.24 -2.42
C ASP A 217 -16.34 -5.74 -2.02
N ALA A 218 -15.34 -4.83 -2.01
CA ALA A 218 -13.97 -5.13 -1.60
C ALA A 218 -13.90 -5.68 -0.17
N PRO A 219 -12.95 -6.58 0.13
CA PRO A 219 -12.76 -7.11 1.47
C PRO A 219 -12.52 -6.01 2.50
N PHE A 220 -13.27 -6.08 3.61
CA PHE A 220 -13.23 -5.11 4.70
C PHE A 220 -12.91 -5.80 6.03
N LEU A 221 -12.00 -5.21 6.80
CA LEU A 221 -11.66 -5.63 8.15
C LEU A 221 -11.35 -4.40 9.01
N ASP A 222 -12.02 -4.26 10.15
CA ASP A 222 -11.69 -3.29 11.21
C ASP A 222 -11.20 -4.05 12.43
N ILE A 223 -9.93 -3.87 12.81
CA ILE A 223 -9.35 -4.50 14.01
C ILE A 223 -9.75 -3.79 15.33
N GLY A 224 -10.85 -3.05 15.33
CA GLY A 224 -11.30 -2.19 16.43
C GLY A 224 -11.73 -2.89 17.70
N ILE A 225 -12.05 -4.18 17.64
CA ILE A 225 -12.50 -4.98 18.76
C ILE A 225 -11.78 -6.34 18.80
N PRO A 226 -11.73 -7.02 19.97
CA PRO A 226 -11.02 -8.29 20.13
C PRO A 226 -11.43 -9.39 19.15
N GLN A 227 -12.72 -9.52 18.83
CA GLN A 227 -13.21 -10.55 17.90
C GLN A 227 -12.70 -10.34 16.47
N ASP A 228 -12.78 -9.11 15.95
CA ASP A 228 -12.32 -8.78 14.59
C ASP A 228 -10.79 -8.84 14.50
N TYR A 229 -10.11 -8.43 15.58
CA TYR A 229 -8.66 -8.57 15.67
C TYR A 229 -8.22 -10.04 15.64
N ALA A 230 -8.93 -10.94 16.34
CA ALA A 230 -8.66 -12.37 16.30
C ALA A 230 -8.87 -12.97 14.89
N ALA A 231 -9.82 -12.46 14.12
CA ALA A 231 -10.08 -12.89 12.75
C ALA A 231 -9.08 -12.34 11.71
N ALA A 232 -8.24 -11.36 12.08
CA ALA A 232 -7.36 -10.68 11.15
C ALA A 232 -6.31 -11.60 10.49
N ALA A 233 -5.81 -12.60 11.23
CA ALA A 233 -4.84 -13.55 10.71
C ALA A 233 -5.42 -14.40 9.57
N ASP A 234 -6.62 -14.95 9.77
CA ASP A 234 -7.34 -15.74 8.76
C ASP A 234 -7.70 -14.87 7.55
N PHE A 235 -8.16 -13.65 7.81
CA PHE A 235 -8.49 -12.68 6.76
C PHE A 235 -7.31 -12.39 5.83
N PHE A 236 -6.13 -12.09 6.36
CA PHE A 236 -4.94 -11.84 5.53
C PHE A 236 -4.45 -13.12 4.84
N THR A 237 -4.56 -14.27 5.48
CA THR A 237 -4.22 -15.55 4.86
C THR A 237 -5.10 -15.86 3.65
N GLN A 238 -6.41 -15.59 3.73
CA GLN A 238 -7.35 -15.74 2.61
C GLN A 238 -7.06 -14.77 1.45
N LEU A 239 -6.52 -13.59 1.74
CA LEU A 239 -6.07 -12.63 0.73
C LEU A 239 -4.66 -12.94 0.20
N GLU A 240 -4.05 -14.06 0.58
CA GLU A 240 -2.66 -14.41 0.28
C GLU A 240 -1.65 -13.33 0.73
N ILE A 241 -1.99 -12.53 1.75
CA ILE A 241 -1.15 -11.48 2.32
C ILE A 241 -0.56 -12.01 3.63
N SER A 242 0.42 -12.89 3.55
CA SER A 242 1.16 -13.37 4.72
C SER A 242 2.44 -12.58 4.91
N PRO A 243 2.90 -12.33 6.17
CA PRO A 243 4.21 -11.77 6.39
C PRO A 243 5.25 -12.75 5.88
N HIS A 244 6.23 -12.23 5.15
CA HIS A 244 7.25 -13.07 4.54
C HIS A 244 8.36 -13.31 5.56
N SER A 245 8.63 -14.57 5.89
CA SER A 245 9.74 -14.97 6.76
C SER A 245 11.13 -14.68 6.16
N MET A 246 11.18 -14.32 4.87
CA MET A 246 12.41 -13.95 4.18
C MET A 246 12.98 -12.58 4.59
N PHE A 247 12.19 -11.72 5.26
CA PHE A 247 12.65 -10.38 5.65
C PHE A 247 12.98 -10.34 7.14
N PRO A 248 14.27 -10.49 7.50
CA PRO A 248 14.70 -10.52 8.89
C PRO A 248 14.52 -9.15 9.57
N ASP A 249 14.47 -9.16 10.89
CA ASP A 249 14.58 -7.95 11.69
C ASP A 249 16.00 -7.33 11.53
N PHE A 250 16.08 -6.01 11.68
CA PHE A 250 17.30 -5.23 11.38
C PHE A 250 18.56 -5.61 12.17
N SER A 251 18.42 -6.37 13.26
CA SER A 251 19.54 -6.77 14.11
C SER A 251 20.61 -7.62 13.40
N ASP A 252 20.21 -8.40 12.37
CA ASP A 252 21.08 -9.41 11.73
C ASP A 252 21.82 -8.90 10.48
N MET A 253 21.61 -7.64 10.06
CA MET A 253 22.07 -7.14 8.76
C MET A 253 23.59 -7.13 8.56
N LYS A 254 24.35 -6.99 9.63
CA LYS A 254 25.83 -6.89 9.56
C LYS A 254 26.50 -8.19 9.14
N GLU A 255 25.81 -9.32 9.26
CA GLU A 255 26.31 -10.65 8.92
C GLU A 255 25.93 -11.06 7.50
N ALA A 256 25.12 -10.25 6.81
CA ALA A 256 24.65 -10.56 5.48
C ALA A 256 25.75 -10.49 4.42
N ALA A 257 25.87 -11.53 3.60
CA ALA A 257 26.76 -11.51 2.44
C ALA A 257 26.18 -10.61 1.35
N VAL A 258 26.94 -9.61 0.89
CA VAL A 258 26.52 -8.74 -0.22
C VAL A 258 26.58 -9.50 -1.54
N LYS A 259 25.47 -9.46 -2.30
CA LYS A 259 25.34 -10.10 -3.61
C LYS A 259 24.87 -9.09 -4.65
N LEU A 260 25.55 -9.07 -5.80
CA LEU A 260 25.12 -8.31 -6.98
C LEU A 260 24.12 -9.11 -7.79
N GLY A 261 23.00 -8.50 -8.09
CA GLY A 261 21.95 -9.08 -8.90
C GLY A 261 21.42 -8.13 -9.97
N THR A 262 20.58 -8.67 -10.82
CA THR A 262 19.78 -7.93 -11.80
C THR A 262 18.31 -8.11 -11.49
N CYS A 263 17.51 -7.07 -11.77
CA CYS A 263 16.06 -7.12 -11.66
C CYS A 263 15.48 -6.42 -12.88
N ILE A 264 14.64 -7.09 -13.66
CA ILE A 264 14.24 -6.61 -14.97
C ILE A 264 12.75 -6.31 -15.00
N VAL A 265 12.38 -5.05 -15.24
CA VAL A 265 11.00 -4.64 -15.49
C VAL A 265 10.72 -4.75 -16.99
N ILE A 266 10.01 -5.79 -17.37
CA ILE A 266 9.66 -6.05 -18.76
C ILE A 266 8.26 -5.53 -19.04
N PHE A 267 8.13 -4.62 -20.00
CA PHE A 267 6.84 -4.14 -20.46
C PHE A 267 6.44 -4.79 -21.78
N ASP A 268 5.16 -5.16 -21.90
CA ASP A 268 4.57 -5.49 -23.19
C ASP A 268 4.10 -4.23 -23.96
N HIS A 269 3.56 -4.45 -25.15
CA HIS A 269 3.03 -3.36 -26.00
C HIS A 269 1.80 -2.64 -25.43
N LEU A 270 1.12 -3.24 -24.44
CA LEU A 270 -0.01 -2.64 -23.72
C LEU A 270 0.43 -1.91 -22.43
N GLY A 271 1.73 -1.92 -22.10
CA GLY A 271 2.29 -1.35 -20.88
C GLY A 271 2.04 -2.19 -19.63
N ARG A 272 1.73 -3.49 -19.79
CA ARG A 272 1.65 -4.45 -18.69
C ARG A 272 3.05 -4.90 -18.31
N ILE A 273 3.23 -5.28 -17.06
CA ILE A 273 4.48 -5.73 -16.46
C ILE A 273 4.46 -7.25 -16.37
N LEU A 274 5.52 -7.91 -16.84
CA LEU A 274 5.70 -9.33 -16.59
C LEU A 274 6.15 -9.55 -15.15
N MET A 275 5.43 -10.41 -14.46
CA MET A 275 5.80 -10.86 -13.12
C MET A 275 5.86 -12.38 -13.07
N GLU A 276 6.72 -12.88 -12.20
CA GLU A 276 6.96 -14.26 -11.91
C GLU A 276 6.42 -14.60 -10.51
N ARG A 277 5.67 -15.70 -10.38
CA ARG A 277 5.32 -16.26 -9.09
C ARG A 277 6.43 -17.23 -8.67
N ARG A 278 7.22 -16.84 -7.68
CA ARG A 278 8.41 -17.55 -7.24
C ARG A 278 8.08 -18.87 -6.56
N SER A 279 8.84 -19.92 -6.85
CA SER A 279 8.64 -21.25 -6.24
C SER A 279 9.11 -21.32 -4.78
N ASP A 280 10.10 -20.48 -4.39
CA ASP A 280 10.68 -20.49 -3.05
C ASP A 280 9.74 -19.90 -1.97
N CYS A 281 8.84 -19.02 -2.35
CA CYS A 281 7.98 -18.31 -1.42
C CYS A 281 6.52 -18.18 -1.85
N GLY A 282 6.19 -18.46 -3.10
CA GLY A 282 4.84 -18.32 -3.66
C GLY A 282 4.40 -16.89 -3.93
N TRP A 283 5.29 -15.90 -3.73
CA TRP A 283 5.01 -14.48 -3.97
C TRP A 283 5.46 -14.05 -5.37
N TRP A 284 4.91 -12.91 -5.81
CA TRP A 284 5.24 -12.35 -7.10
C TRP A 284 6.50 -11.49 -7.05
N GLY A 285 7.40 -11.71 -8.00
CA GLY A 285 8.64 -10.98 -8.23
C GLY A 285 8.75 -10.45 -9.64
N LEU A 286 9.87 -9.83 -9.93
CA LEU A 286 10.31 -9.51 -11.29
C LEU A 286 11.36 -10.52 -11.72
N PRO A 287 11.45 -10.88 -13.00
CA PRO A 287 12.53 -11.68 -13.53
C PRO A 287 13.89 -11.08 -13.20
N GLY A 288 14.85 -11.95 -12.89
CA GLY A 288 16.20 -11.54 -12.59
C GLY A 288 16.89 -12.43 -11.58
N GLY A 289 18.20 -12.33 -11.49
CA GLY A 289 18.99 -13.15 -10.61
C GLY A 289 20.39 -12.64 -10.42
N ARG A 290 21.28 -13.53 -9.98
CA ARG A 290 22.65 -13.17 -9.63
C ARG A 290 23.50 -12.94 -10.86
N VAL A 291 24.36 -11.93 -10.83
CA VAL A 291 25.44 -11.75 -11.82
C VAL A 291 26.54 -12.77 -11.54
N ASP A 292 26.83 -13.62 -12.48
CA ASP A 292 27.89 -14.63 -12.37
C ASP A 292 29.27 -14.07 -12.76
N ALA A 293 30.32 -14.72 -12.25
CA ALA A 293 31.69 -14.32 -12.55
C ALA A 293 31.95 -14.41 -14.07
N GLY A 294 32.42 -13.31 -14.65
CA GLY A 294 32.67 -13.20 -16.09
C GLY A 294 31.51 -12.64 -16.92
N GLU A 295 30.35 -12.42 -16.32
CA GLU A 295 29.22 -11.77 -16.98
C GLU A 295 29.21 -10.25 -16.80
N THR A 296 28.70 -9.54 -17.80
CA THR A 296 28.26 -8.16 -17.63
C THR A 296 26.83 -8.15 -17.05
N ILE A 297 26.42 -7.04 -16.41
CA ILE A 297 25.04 -6.84 -15.93
C ILE A 297 24.01 -7.10 -17.03
N ILE A 298 24.29 -6.63 -18.27
CA ILE A 298 23.40 -6.82 -19.42
C ILE A 298 23.34 -8.30 -19.84
N ALA A 299 24.48 -8.99 -19.89
CA ALA A 299 24.52 -10.40 -20.23
C ALA A 299 23.76 -11.26 -19.21
N SER A 300 23.97 -11.01 -17.92
CA SER A 300 23.23 -11.65 -16.84
C SER A 300 21.71 -11.41 -16.97
N ALA A 301 21.29 -10.18 -17.17
CA ALA A 301 19.88 -9.83 -17.32
C ALA A 301 19.20 -10.55 -18.49
N LEU A 302 19.87 -10.62 -19.64
CA LEU A 302 19.34 -11.32 -20.83
C LEU A 302 19.27 -12.83 -20.61
N ARG A 303 20.28 -13.44 -19.97
CA ARG A 303 20.29 -14.86 -19.60
C ARG A 303 19.15 -15.19 -18.63
N GLU A 304 19.04 -14.47 -17.51
CA GLU A 304 18.01 -14.71 -16.50
C GLU A 304 16.60 -14.59 -17.09
N VAL A 305 16.34 -13.55 -17.90
CA VAL A 305 15.03 -13.43 -18.56
C VAL A 305 14.74 -14.62 -19.48
N ALA A 306 15.73 -15.05 -20.28
CA ALA A 306 15.55 -16.19 -21.17
C ALA A 306 15.31 -17.52 -20.41
N GLU A 307 16.05 -17.75 -19.31
CA GLU A 307 15.95 -18.94 -18.48
C GLU A 307 14.63 -18.99 -17.69
N GLU A 308 14.23 -17.89 -17.06
CA GLU A 308 13.05 -17.83 -16.19
C GLU A 308 11.74 -17.67 -16.96
N THR A 309 11.76 -17.04 -18.14
CA THR A 309 10.53 -16.65 -18.83
C THR A 309 10.36 -17.19 -20.23
N GLY A 310 11.42 -17.67 -20.87
CA GLY A 310 11.44 -18.08 -22.28
C GLY A 310 11.38 -16.92 -23.28
N LEU A 311 11.42 -15.67 -22.81
CA LEU A 311 11.36 -14.48 -23.65
C LEU A 311 12.74 -14.02 -24.10
N GLN A 312 12.79 -13.40 -25.28
CA GLN A 312 13.89 -12.53 -25.71
C GLN A 312 13.45 -11.08 -25.55
N VAL A 313 14.29 -10.28 -24.92
CA VAL A 313 14.01 -8.87 -24.60
C VAL A 313 15.10 -7.94 -25.11
N GLU A 314 14.72 -6.71 -25.35
CA GLU A 314 15.65 -5.60 -25.58
C GLU A 314 15.72 -4.75 -24.30
N ILE A 315 16.93 -4.51 -23.79
CA ILE A 315 17.15 -3.59 -22.68
C ILE A 315 16.95 -2.16 -23.18
N THR A 316 15.95 -1.48 -22.66
CA THR A 316 15.57 -0.12 -23.09
C THR A 316 16.05 0.97 -22.16
N GLY A 317 16.57 0.59 -20.98
CA GLY A 317 17.10 1.56 -20.02
C GLY A 317 17.63 0.96 -18.74
N PHE A 318 18.39 1.78 -18.03
CA PHE A 318 18.84 1.53 -16.66
C PHE A 318 18.02 2.39 -15.71
N LEU A 319 17.30 1.75 -14.80
CA LEU A 319 16.44 2.43 -13.84
C LEU A 319 17.23 2.95 -12.63
N GLY A 320 18.14 2.12 -12.11
CA GLY A 320 18.96 2.48 -10.96
C GLY A 320 19.63 1.29 -10.29
N LEU A 321 20.41 1.61 -9.25
CA LEU A 321 21.00 0.64 -8.33
C LEU A 321 20.28 0.71 -6.98
N PHE A 322 19.77 -0.42 -6.52
CA PHE A 322 18.99 -0.55 -5.31
C PHE A 322 19.76 -1.41 -4.30
N SER A 323 20.13 -0.83 -3.14
CA SER A 323 21.05 -1.47 -2.21
C SER A 323 20.77 -1.23 -0.73
N ASP A 324 19.70 -0.50 -0.36
CA ASP A 324 19.40 -0.21 1.06
C ASP A 324 19.27 -1.51 1.86
N PRO A 325 20.19 -1.80 2.83
CA PRO A 325 20.19 -3.05 3.57
C PRO A 325 18.89 -3.30 4.32
N ARG A 326 18.19 -2.25 4.76
CA ARG A 326 16.92 -2.35 5.47
C ARG A 326 15.79 -2.95 4.63
N ARG A 327 15.95 -2.99 3.30
CA ARG A 327 14.94 -3.42 2.34
C ARG A 327 15.41 -4.54 1.45
N ARG A 328 16.74 -4.73 1.39
CA ARG A 328 17.40 -5.66 0.47
C ARG A 328 18.09 -6.80 1.17
N THR A 329 18.00 -6.87 2.51
CA THR A 329 18.51 -8.03 3.25
C THR A 329 17.41 -9.08 3.31
N VAL A 330 17.70 -10.28 2.80
CA VAL A 330 16.76 -11.38 2.64
C VAL A 330 17.35 -12.63 3.29
N ARG A 331 16.53 -13.36 4.05
CA ARG A 331 16.87 -14.69 4.55
C ARG A 331 16.22 -15.73 3.65
N TYR A 332 17.04 -16.54 2.99
CA TYR A 332 16.56 -17.57 2.09
C TYR A 332 15.96 -18.73 2.89
N PRO A 333 14.72 -19.17 2.57
CA PRO A 333 14.01 -20.17 3.38
C PRO A 333 14.58 -21.59 3.23
N ASP A 334 15.22 -21.90 2.11
CA ASP A 334 15.79 -23.22 1.77
C ASP A 334 17.05 -23.57 2.60
N ASN A 335 17.88 -22.58 2.91
CA ASN A 335 19.18 -22.80 3.56
C ASN A 335 19.46 -21.85 4.75
N GLY A 336 18.58 -20.88 5.01
CA GLY A 336 18.73 -19.87 6.07
C GLY A 336 19.79 -18.80 5.78
N ASP A 337 20.39 -18.76 4.58
CA ASP A 337 21.39 -17.78 4.19
C ASP A 337 20.85 -16.36 4.28
N LEU A 338 21.62 -15.47 4.89
CA LEU A 338 21.33 -14.06 4.96
C LEU A 338 22.11 -13.32 3.89
N ARG A 339 21.42 -12.66 2.97
CA ARG A 339 22.05 -11.95 1.84
C ARG A 339 21.51 -10.54 1.74
N GLN A 340 22.40 -9.57 1.59
CA GLN A 340 22.07 -8.21 1.16
C GLN A 340 22.16 -8.13 -0.35
N LEU A 341 21.05 -7.88 -1.00
CA LEU A 341 20.97 -7.74 -2.46
C LEU A 341 21.37 -6.33 -2.88
N VAL A 342 22.20 -6.24 -3.91
CA VAL A 342 22.50 -5.00 -4.64
C VAL A 342 22.00 -5.21 -6.06
N ASP A 343 20.81 -4.71 -6.36
CA ASP A 343 20.14 -4.99 -7.63
C ASP A 343 20.33 -3.86 -8.63
N ALA A 344 20.93 -4.20 -9.78
CA ALA A 344 20.89 -3.36 -10.96
C ALA A 344 19.52 -3.53 -11.66
N ALA A 345 18.63 -2.55 -11.48
CA ALA A 345 17.30 -2.57 -12.07
C ALA A 345 17.32 -2.05 -13.51
N LEU A 346 16.80 -2.85 -14.43
CA LEU A 346 16.77 -2.57 -15.87
C LEU A 346 15.33 -2.48 -16.38
N LEU A 347 15.13 -1.67 -17.41
CA LEU A 347 13.89 -1.63 -18.18
C LEU A 347 14.09 -2.42 -19.47
N ALA A 348 13.10 -3.23 -19.83
CA ALA A 348 13.14 -4.01 -21.05
C ALA A 348 11.79 -4.04 -21.77
N SER A 349 11.83 -4.32 -23.06
CA SER A 349 10.65 -4.60 -23.89
C SER A 349 10.76 -6.01 -24.44
N SER A 350 9.65 -6.76 -24.42
CA SER A 350 9.58 -8.07 -25.05
C SER A 350 9.68 -7.94 -26.58
N ILE A 351 10.58 -8.71 -27.20
CA ILE A 351 10.74 -8.75 -28.65
C ILE A 351 10.02 -9.97 -29.21
N GLN A 352 10.31 -11.17 -28.67
CA GLN A 352 9.76 -12.45 -29.13
C GLN A 352 9.87 -13.51 -28.03
N GLY A 353 9.26 -14.66 -28.26
CA GLY A 353 9.23 -15.81 -27.37
C GLY A 353 7.83 -16.12 -26.86
N ASN A 354 7.69 -17.28 -26.24
CA ASN A 354 6.48 -17.68 -25.53
C ASN A 354 6.81 -17.81 -24.05
N LEU A 355 5.91 -17.38 -23.19
CA LEU A 355 6.09 -17.55 -21.75
C LEU A 355 6.22 -19.03 -21.41
N THR A 356 7.32 -19.38 -20.78
CA THR A 356 7.64 -20.72 -20.31
C THR A 356 8.24 -20.61 -18.92
N THR A 357 7.59 -21.25 -17.94
CA THR A 357 8.08 -21.29 -16.56
C THR A 357 9.35 -22.13 -16.46
N SER A 358 10.27 -21.72 -15.60
CA SER A 358 11.44 -22.50 -15.16
C SER A 358 11.10 -23.34 -13.92
N SER A 359 12.08 -24.03 -13.36
CA SER A 359 11.94 -24.70 -12.06
C SER A 359 11.80 -23.72 -10.88
N GLU A 360 12.17 -22.47 -11.07
CA GLU A 360 12.11 -21.41 -10.08
C GLU A 360 10.78 -20.65 -10.09
N SER A 361 9.96 -20.85 -11.15
CA SER A 361 8.70 -20.16 -11.37
C SER A 361 7.49 -21.08 -11.24
N LEU A 362 6.54 -20.75 -10.37
CA LEU A 362 5.22 -21.39 -10.30
C LEU A 362 4.27 -20.90 -11.40
N ASP A 363 4.40 -19.63 -11.80
CA ASP A 363 3.52 -18.97 -12.78
C ASP A 363 4.20 -17.72 -13.36
N LEU A 364 3.81 -17.33 -14.56
CA LEU A 364 4.24 -16.11 -15.25
C LEU A 364 3.02 -15.38 -15.79
N ARG A 365 2.83 -14.11 -15.41
CA ARG A 365 1.70 -13.30 -15.88
C ARG A 365 2.06 -11.87 -16.18
N TRP A 366 1.29 -11.32 -17.13
CA TRP A 366 1.30 -9.89 -17.44
C TRP A 366 0.24 -9.17 -16.59
N PHE A 367 0.67 -8.22 -15.77
CA PHE A 367 -0.21 -7.41 -14.94
C PHE A 367 -0.23 -5.95 -15.42
N SER A 368 -1.40 -5.35 -15.48
CA SER A 368 -1.49 -3.89 -15.51
C SER A 368 -0.90 -3.33 -14.20
N PRO A 369 -0.26 -2.15 -14.22
CA PRO A 369 0.30 -1.57 -12.99
C PRO A 369 -0.70 -1.43 -11.84
N ASP A 370 -1.98 -1.25 -12.15
CA ASP A 370 -3.10 -1.18 -11.20
C ASP A 370 -3.52 -2.55 -10.65
N GLU A 371 -3.14 -3.65 -11.31
CA GLU A 371 -3.49 -5.02 -10.93
C GLU A 371 -2.33 -5.81 -10.30
N VAL A 372 -1.18 -5.17 -10.08
CA VAL A 372 -0.02 -5.83 -9.44
C VAL A 372 -0.45 -6.47 -8.11
N PRO A 373 -0.18 -7.78 -7.91
CA PRO A 373 -0.64 -8.52 -6.74
C PRO A 373 -0.12 -7.96 -5.41
N LEU A 374 -0.95 -8.02 -4.37
CA LEU A 374 -0.57 -7.54 -3.02
C LEU A 374 0.55 -8.38 -2.38
N ASN A 375 0.63 -9.66 -2.73
CA ASN A 375 1.71 -10.56 -2.33
C ASN A 375 2.94 -10.45 -3.26
N THR A 376 3.32 -9.22 -3.62
CA THR A 376 4.58 -8.91 -4.31
C THR A 376 5.71 -8.81 -3.31
N VAL A 377 6.86 -9.42 -3.62
CA VAL A 377 8.05 -9.38 -2.73
C VAL A 377 8.50 -7.93 -2.50
N PRO A 378 8.70 -7.50 -1.24
CA PRO A 378 8.97 -6.11 -0.88
C PRO A 378 10.12 -5.42 -1.64
N PRO A 379 11.28 -6.06 -1.91
CA PRO A 379 12.35 -5.44 -2.69
C PRO A 379 11.93 -4.98 -4.10
N VAL A 380 10.95 -5.65 -4.70
CA VAL A 380 10.44 -5.33 -6.05
C VAL A 380 9.54 -4.11 -6.05
N VAL A 381 8.84 -3.82 -4.96
CA VAL A 381 7.87 -2.70 -4.88
C VAL A 381 8.55 -1.36 -5.19
N GLU A 382 9.72 -1.11 -4.64
CA GLU A 382 10.48 0.12 -4.89
C GLU A 382 10.89 0.25 -6.36
N ILE A 383 11.29 -0.85 -6.99
CA ILE A 383 11.65 -0.90 -8.41
C ILE A 383 10.43 -0.62 -9.28
N LEU A 384 9.28 -1.23 -8.98
CA LEU A 384 8.01 -1.00 -9.68
C LEU A 384 7.56 0.46 -9.57
N ARG A 385 7.65 1.04 -8.38
CA ARG A 385 7.36 2.46 -8.17
C ARG A 385 8.22 3.36 -9.06
N ALA A 386 9.53 3.09 -9.08
CA ALA A 386 10.47 3.84 -9.91
C ALA A 386 10.19 3.66 -11.41
N ALA A 387 9.91 2.42 -11.86
CA ALA A 387 9.64 2.11 -13.26
C ALA A 387 8.33 2.74 -13.77
N CYS A 388 7.29 2.81 -12.92
CA CYS A 388 5.99 3.37 -13.26
C CYS A 388 5.91 4.89 -13.00
N SER A 389 6.89 5.49 -12.32
CA SER A 389 6.97 6.94 -12.18
C SER A 389 7.33 7.59 -13.51
N GLN A 390 6.91 8.85 -13.69
CA GLN A 390 7.27 9.60 -14.90
C GLN A 390 8.71 10.15 -14.87
N THR A 391 9.42 9.99 -13.78
CA THR A 391 10.78 10.48 -13.59
C THR A 391 11.78 9.55 -14.26
N ARG A 392 12.47 10.03 -15.29
CA ARG A 392 13.50 9.29 -16.05
C ARG A 392 14.90 9.38 -15.45
N ASN A 393 15.05 9.79 -14.22
CA ASN A 393 16.37 9.93 -13.61
C ASN A 393 16.85 8.56 -13.10
N THR A 394 18.09 8.21 -13.46
CA THR A 394 18.78 7.06 -12.87
C THR A 394 18.82 7.20 -11.35
N LEU A 395 18.38 6.17 -10.64
CA LEU A 395 18.28 6.17 -9.20
C LEU A 395 19.44 5.39 -8.56
N LEU A 396 19.99 5.96 -7.49
CA LEU A 396 20.87 5.28 -6.57
C LEU A 396 20.15 5.23 -5.21
N ARG A 397 19.68 4.05 -4.79
CA ARG A 397 18.91 3.87 -3.56
C ARG A 397 19.31 2.59 -2.81
#